data_bbd0599f94edd1035e723725d25ce051
#
_entry.id   bbd0599f94edd1035e723725d25ce051
#
_cell.length_a   1.000
_cell.length_b   1.000
_cell.length_c   1.000
_cell.angle_alpha   90.00
_cell.angle_beta   90.00
_cell.angle_gamma   90.00
#
_symmetry.space_group_name_H-M   'P 1'
#
loop_
_entity.id
_entity.type
_entity.pdbx_description
1 polymer ?
#
loop_
_entity_poly.entity_id
_entity_poly.type
_entity_poly.pdbx_seq_one_letter_code
_entity_poly.pdbx_strand_id
1 'polypeptide(L)'
;MTNAFITQTGSYLPGEPVDNERIESVLGYVHDKPSKLKRRILKSNGIITRHYAIDEQQKTTIQNQDMAVHAGQLAMDRAGLEPKDIGMLSAATSQGDYVLPGFGSQVQAGLEIPRVELLTTHGICSCAMMALKAAVNGVKLGDQSQALVVSSELSSRLLK
;
A
#
# COMPACT_ATOMS: atom_id res chain seq x y z
N MET A 1 5.73 -1.24 -30.52
CA MET A 1 5.69 -1.18 -29.04
C MET A 1 6.11 0.22 -28.63
N THR A 2 5.29 0.90 -27.85
CA THR A 2 5.61 2.21 -27.29
C THR A 2 6.49 2.07 -26.05
N ASN A 3 7.19 3.15 -25.64
CA ASN A 3 7.87 3.16 -24.36
C ASN A 3 6.88 3.48 -23.24
N ALA A 4 7.01 2.80 -22.09
CA ALA A 4 6.28 3.13 -20.88
C ALA A 4 7.22 3.83 -19.88
N PHE A 5 6.74 4.87 -19.23
CA PHE A 5 7.49 5.67 -18.27
C PHE A 5 6.71 5.80 -16.97
N ILE A 6 7.43 5.84 -15.85
CA ILE A 6 6.84 6.26 -14.57
C ILE A 6 6.88 7.79 -14.55
N THR A 7 5.73 8.41 -14.58
CA THR A 7 5.60 9.88 -14.65
C THR A 7 5.56 10.52 -13.27
N GLN A 8 4.87 9.90 -12.32
CA GLN A 8 4.75 10.39 -10.96
C GLN A 8 4.64 9.25 -9.95
N THR A 9 4.87 9.57 -8.67
CA THR A 9 4.70 8.67 -7.54
C THR A 9 4.00 9.36 -6.40
N GLY A 10 3.23 8.60 -5.61
CA GLY A 10 2.60 9.02 -4.38
C GLY A 10 2.88 7.99 -3.28
N SER A 11 2.97 8.44 -2.03
CA SER A 11 3.12 7.56 -0.88
C SER A 11 2.29 8.08 0.29
N TYR A 12 1.79 7.15 1.09
CA TYR A 12 1.06 7.43 2.31
C TYR A 12 1.57 6.56 3.44
N LEU A 13 1.81 7.14 4.59
CA LEU A 13 2.20 6.46 5.82
C LEU A 13 1.18 6.82 6.91
N PRO A 14 0.58 5.82 7.60
CA PRO A 14 -0.46 6.07 8.58
C PRO A 14 0.10 6.61 9.90
N GLY A 15 -0.65 7.49 10.55
CA GLY A 15 -0.35 8.00 11.89
C GLY A 15 1.00 8.70 12.02
N GLU A 16 1.37 8.97 13.25
CA GLU A 16 2.67 9.57 13.58
C GLU A 16 3.79 8.54 13.57
N PRO A 17 5.03 8.95 13.25
CA PRO A 17 6.16 8.04 13.31
C PRO A 17 6.41 7.52 14.73
N VAL A 18 6.59 6.22 14.85
CA VAL A 18 6.91 5.52 16.09
C VAL A 18 8.38 5.16 16.10
N ASP A 19 9.13 5.66 17.06
CA ASP A 19 10.55 5.37 17.25
C ASP A 19 10.78 4.01 17.92
N ASN A 20 12.06 3.65 18.09
CA ASN A 20 12.47 2.38 18.66
C ASN A 20 12.11 2.22 20.14
N GLU A 21 11.98 3.30 20.90
CA GLU A 21 11.60 3.24 22.32
C GLU A 21 10.10 2.94 22.46
N ARG A 22 9.28 3.55 21.63
CA ARG A 22 7.81 3.44 21.67
C ARG A 22 7.25 2.19 20.96
N ILE A 23 8.07 1.39 20.29
CA ILE A 23 7.56 0.26 19.48
C ILE A 23 6.70 -0.72 20.30
N GLU A 24 7.06 -0.99 21.55
CA GLU A 24 6.33 -1.94 22.41
C GLU A 24 5.07 -1.32 23.03
N SER A 25 4.96 0.02 23.14
CA SER A 25 3.71 0.65 23.56
C SER A 25 2.61 0.50 22.51
N VAL A 26 2.98 0.42 21.22
CA VAL A 26 2.02 0.24 20.12
C VAL A 26 1.78 -1.25 19.81
N LEU A 27 2.84 -2.06 19.73
CA LEU A 27 2.70 -3.49 19.38
C LEU A 27 2.34 -4.37 20.57
N GLY A 28 2.49 -3.87 21.81
CA GLY A 28 2.34 -4.68 23.02
C GLY A 28 3.58 -5.49 23.36
N TYR A 29 3.49 -6.22 24.46
CA TYR A 29 4.56 -7.07 24.97
C TYR A 29 4.29 -8.55 24.65
N VAL A 30 5.34 -9.31 24.40
CA VAL A 30 5.26 -10.77 24.31
C VAL A 30 5.30 -11.36 25.73
N HIS A 31 4.22 -12.07 26.11
CA HIS A 31 4.03 -12.61 27.48
C HIS A 31 4.16 -11.55 28.59
N ASP A 32 3.62 -10.35 28.32
CA ASP A 32 3.61 -9.21 29.25
C ASP A 32 5.00 -8.75 29.72
N LYS A 33 6.03 -8.99 28.91
CA LYS A 33 7.41 -8.63 29.25
C LYS A 33 8.12 -7.94 28.08
N PRO A 34 8.94 -6.92 28.34
CA PRO A 34 9.78 -6.31 27.31
C PRO A 34 10.70 -7.34 26.62
N SER A 35 10.83 -7.22 25.31
CA SER A 35 11.68 -8.12 24.53
C SER A 35 13.17 -7.91 24.88
N LYS A 36 13.83 -8.95 25.35
CA LYS A 36 15.28 -8.94 25.61
C LYS A 36 16.12 -8.73 24.34
N LEU A 37 15.57 -9.04 23.18
CA LEU A 37 16.24 -8.94 21.89
C LEU A 37 15.96 -7.62 21.16
N LYS A 38 15.02 -6.80 21.63
CA LYS A 38 14.59 -5.53 21.01
C LYS A 38 15.78 -4.69 20.55
N ARG A 39 16.67 -4.32 21.49
CA ARG A 39 17.82 -3.47 21.20
C ARG A 39 18.74 -4.06 20.12
N ARG A 40 19.00 -5.36 20.18
CA ARG A 40 19.87 -6.06 19.21
C ARG A 40 19.24 -6.07 17.82
N ILE A 41 17.96 -6.43 17.72
CA ILE A 41 17.24 -6.54 16.44
C ILE A 41 17.11 -5.16 15.80
N LEU A 42 16.67 -4.15 16.57
CA LEU A 42 16.48 -2.79 16.06
C LEU A 42 17.80 -2.14 15.62
N LYS A 43 18.90 -2.40 16.35
CA LYS A 43 20.22 -1.96 15.92
C LYS A 43 20.68 -2.66 14.64
N SER A 44 20.36 -3.94 14.48
CA SER A 44 20.76 -4.73 13.31
C SER A 44 20.02 -4.33 12.04
N ASN A 45 18.75 -3.97 12.12
CA ASN A 45 17.94 -3.61 10.94
C ASN A 45 18.10 -2.14 10.51
N GLY A 46 18.68 -1.29 11.35
CA GLY A 46 18.94 0.12 11.04
C GLY A 46 17.69 1.02 10.93
N ILE A 47 16.50 0.50 11.24
CA ILE A 47 15.25 1.26 11.19
C ILE A 47 15.13 2.13 12.44
N ILE A 48 14.98 3.45 12.25
CA ILE A 48 14.87 4.41 13.34
C ILE A 48 13.41 4.65 13.72
N THR A 49 12.56 4.85 12.72
CA THR A 49 11.12 5.08 12.90
C THR A 49 10.30 4.20 11.96
N ARG A 50 9.04 3.95 12.30
CA ARG A 50 8.06 3.27 11.46
C ARG A 50 6.67 3.83 11.73
N HIS A 51 5.73 3.54 10.84
CA HIS A 51 4.34 3.91 10.98
C HIS A 51 3.48 2.67 11.18
N TYR A 52 2.45 2.79 12.01
CA TYR A 52 1.51 1.72 12.27
C TYR A 52 0.08 2.21 12.02
N ALA A 53 -0.73 1.37 11.38
CA ALA A 53 -2.16 1.58 11.20
C ALA A 53 -2.99 1.00 12.37
N ILE A 54 -2.40 0.97 13.55
CA ILE A 54 -3.01 0.58 14.83
C ILE A 54 -2.64 1.57 15.91
N ASP A 55 -3.52 1.75 16.89
CA ASP A 55 -3.27 2.52 18.11
C ASP A 55 -2.63 1.67 19.22
N GLU A 56 -2.38 2.29 20.38
CA GLU A 56 -1.81 1.62 21.56
C GLU A 56 -2.78 0.57 22.17
N GLN A 57 -4.07 0.64 21.85
CA GLN A 57 -5.06 -0.38 22.19
C GLN A 57 -5.13 -1.49 21.10
N GLN A 58 -4.23 -1.44 20.11
CA GLN A 58 -4.15 -2.37 18.99
C GLN A 58 -5.39 -2.38 18.10
N LYS A 59 -6.16 -1.30 18.09
CA LYS A 59 -7.27 -1.09 17.19
C LYS A 59 -6.77 -0.51 15.87
N THR A 60 -7.26 -1.06 14.76
CA THR A 60 -6.96 -0.53 13.43
C THR A 60 -7.50 0.89 13.29
N THR A 61 -6.63 1.84 12.92
CA THR A 61 -6.94 3.27 12.78
C THR A 61 -7.29 3.67 11.36
N ILE A 62 -6.80 2.91 10.36
CA ILE A 62 -7.08 3.10 8.94
C ILE A 62 -7.00 1.75 8.23
N GLN A 63 -7.85 1.52 7.25
CA GLN A 63 -7.86 0.28 6.46
C GLN A 63 -6.77 0.30 5.38
N ASN A 64 -6.38 -0.89 4.91
CA ASN A 64 -5.37 -1.03 3.87
C ASN A 64 -5.80 -0.37 2.55
N GLN A 65 -7.06 -0.53 2.17
CA GLN A 65 -7.64 0.12 1.00
C GLN A 65 -7.56 1.65 1.07
N ASP A 66 -7.81 2.24 2.25
CA ASP A 66 -7.80 3.70 2.42
C ASP A 66 -6.39 4.27 2.28
N MET A 67 -5.38 3.56 2.80
CA MET A 67 -3.97 3.91 2.58
C MET A 67 -3.61 3.88 1.09
N ALA A 68 -4.08 2.86 0.38
CA ALA A 68 -3.89 2.73 -1.06
C ALA A 68 -4.55 3.88 -1.84
N VAL A 69 -5.77 4.25 -1.45
CA VAL A 69 -6.51 5.39 -2.03
C VAL A 69 -5.74 6.69 -1.82
N HIS A 70 -5.28 6.98 -0.61
CA HIS A 70 -4.49 8.20 -0.33
C HIS A 70 -3.21 8.27 -1.16
N ALA A 71 -2.47 7.16 -1.27
CA ALA A 71 -1.26 7.13 -2.09
C ALA A 71 -1.55 7.28 -3.60
N GLY A 72 -2.60 6.62 -4.08
CA GLY A 72 -3.05 6.70 -5.46
C GLY A 72 -3.53 8.09 -5.84
N GLN A 73 -4.34 8.72 -4.98
CA GLN A 73 -4.80 10.10 -5.18
C GLN A 73 -3.63 11.08 -5.28
N LEU A 74 -2.66 10.98 -4.36
CA LEU A 74 -1.47 11.84 -4.40
C LEU A 74 -0.66 11.66 -5.68
N ALA A 75 -0.57 10.44 -6.22
CA ALA A 75 0.12 10.19 -7.49
C ALA A 75 -0.63 10.82 -8.67
N MET A 76 -1.96 10.69 -8.72
CA MET A 76 -2.80 11.32 -9.76
C MET A 76 -2.73 12.85 -9.69
N ASP A 77 -2.86 13.44 -8.50
CA ASP A 77 -2.78 14.90 -8.30
C ASP A 77 -1.44 15.47 -8.80
N ARG A 78 -0.34 14.80 -8.47
CA ARG A 78 1.01 15.19 -8.94
C ARG A 78 1.18 15.04 -10.45
N ALA A 79 0.48 14.09 -11.06
CA ALA A 79 0.50 13.87 -12.49
C ALA A 79 -0.45 14.81 -13.25
N GLY A 80 -1.33 15.53 -12.53
CA GLY A 80 -2.40 16.34 -13.15
C GLY A 80 -3.46 15.49 -13.85
N LEU A 81 -3.69 14.26 -13.36
CA LEU A 81 -4.66 13.31 -13.92
C LEU A 81 -5.93 13.26 -13.06
N GLU A 82 -7.06 13.19 -13.74
CA GLU A 82 -8.35 12.93 -13.13
C GLU A 82 -8.69 11.43 -13.16
N PRO A 83 -9.58 10.93 -12.29
CA PRO A 83 -9.97 9.52 -12.26
C PRO A 83 -10.38 8.94 -13.62
N LYS A 84 -11.04 9.74 -14.46
CA LYS A 84 -11.47 9.34 -15.81
C LYS A 84 -10.31 9.09 -16.80
N ASP A 85 -9.12 9.63 -16.52
CA ASP A 85 -7.95 9.50 -17.39
C ASP A 85 -7.23 8.16 -17.18
N ILE A 86 -7.56 7.44 -16.12
CA ILE A 86 -6.95 6.15 -15.79
C ILE A 86 -7.64 5.04 -16.59
N GLY A 87 -6.93 4.48 -17.56
CA GLY A 87 -7.40 3.35 -18.36
C GLY A 87 -7.19 1.99 -17.71
N MET A 88 -6.15 1.87 -16.85
CA MET A 88 -5.86 0.64 -16.11
C MET A 88 -5.53 0.95 -14.66
N LEU A 89 -6.16 0.23 -13.73
CA LEU A 89 -5.80 0.19 -12.31
C LEU A 89 -5.22 -1.20 -11.97
N SER A 90 -3.96 -1.24 -11.62
CA SER A 90 -3.29 -2.46 -11.18
C SER A 90 -2.97 -2.36 -9.68
N ALA A 91 -3.76 -3.04 -8.85
CA ALA A 91 -3.69 -2.97 -7.40
C ALA A 91 -3.04 -4.23 -6.80
N ALA A 92 -2.14 -4.05 -5.85
CA ALA A 92 -1.38 -5.13 -5.23
C ALA A 92 -1.46 -5.09 -3.71
N THR A 93 -1.71 -6.24 -3.11
CA THR A 93 -1.63 -6.44 -1.66
C THR A 93 -1.41 -7.92 -1.34
N SER A 94 -0.73 -8.20 -0.24
CA SER A 94 -0.65 -9.58 0.29
C SER A 94 -1.94 -9.96 1.01
N GLN A 95 -2.59 -8.99 1.66
CA GLN A 95 -3.81 -9.21 2.43
C GLN A 95 -4.75 -8.01 2.33
N GLY A 96 -5.85 -8.18 1.62
CA GLY A 96 -6.94 -7.20 1.57
C GLY A 96 -7.70 -7.10 2.89
N ASP A 97 -8.51 -6.05 3.02
CA ASP A 97 -9.37 -5.85 4.19
C ASP A 97 -10.54 -6.83 4.19
N TYR A 98 -11.04 -7.15 3.01
CA TYR A 98 -12.17 -8.05 2.79
C TYR A 98 -11.86 -9.06 1.68
N VAL A 99 -12.56 -10.18 1.72
CA VAL A 99 -12.53 -11.15 0.62
C VAL A 99 -13.32 -10.62 -0.58
N LEU A 100 -14.48 -10.01 -0.31
CA LEU A 100 -15.37 -9.41 -1.31
C LEU A 100 -15.96 -8.10 -0.76
N PRO A 101 -15.97 -7.01 -1.57
CA PRO A 101 -15.31 -6.89 -2.88
C PRO A 101 -13.80 -7.01 -2.76
N GLY A 102 -13.10 -7.42 -3.84
CA GLY A 102 -11.65 -7.56 -3.85
C GLY A 102 -10.93 -6.21 -3.71
N PHE A 103 -9.65 -6.25 -3.28
CA PHE A 103 -8.86 -5.06 -2.96
C PHE A 103 -8.83 -4.01 -4.08
N GLY A 104 -8.61 -4.43 -5.34
CA GLY A 104 -8.61 -3.50 -6.46
C GLY A 104 -9.95 -2.80 -6.67
N SER A 105 -11.08 -3.50 -6.46
CA SER A 105 -12.41 -2.89 -6.56
C SER A 105 -12.66 -1.86 -5.46
N GLN A 106 -12.15 -2.10 -4.26
CA GLN A 106 -12.24 -1.16 -3.14
C GLN A 106 -11.42 0.12 -3.44
N VAL A 107 -10.19 -0.06 -3.95
CA VAL A 107 -9.33 1.06 -4.36
C VAL A 107 -9.95 1.84 -5.51
N GLN A 108 -10.50 1.15 -6.52
CA GLN A 108 -11.23 1.79 -7.63
C GLN A 108 -12.38 2.67 -7.13
N ALA A 109 -13.19 2.13 -6.23
CA ALA A 109 -14.32 2.87 -5.66
C ALA A 109 -13.85 4.09 -4.85
N GLY A 110 -12.81 3.93 -4.02
CA GLY A 110 -12.26 5.02 -3.21
C GLY A 110 -11.59 6.13 -4.01
N LEU A 111 -11.03 5.82 -5.18
CA LEU A 111 -10.48 6.78 -6.14
C LEU A 111 -11.52 7.32 -7.14
N GLU A 112 -12.76 6.87 -7.05
CA GLU A 112 -13.84 7.24 -7.97
C GLU A 112 -13.50 7.01 -9.46
N ILE A 113 -12.61 6.04 -9.73
CA ILE A 113 -12.24 5.69 -11.11
C ILE A 113 -13.44 4.99 -11.77
N PRO A 114 -13.99 5.54 -12.87
CA PRO A 114 -15.24 5.02 -13.42
C PRO A 114 -15.03 3.67 -14.11
N ARG A 115 -14.90 3.66 -15.42
CA ARG A 115 -14.67 2.45 -16.21
C ARG A 115 -13.16 2.25 -16.38
N VAL A 116 -12.62 1.13 -15.94
CA VAL A 116 -11.18 0.87 -15.93
C VAL A 116 -10.91 -0.63 -16.16
N GLU A 117 -9.82 -0.95 -16.83
CA GLU A 117 -9.26 -2.29 -16.77
C GLU A 117 -8.69 -2.52 -15.37
N LEU A 118 -9.24 -3.49 -14.63
CA LEU A 118 -8.89 -3.73 -13.24
C LEU A 118 -8.14 -5.02 -13.06
N LEU A 119 -6.94 -4.93 -12.49
CA LEU A 119 -6.15 -6.09 -12.07
C LEU A 119 -5.84 -6.02 -10.58
N THR A 120 -6.08 -7.12 -9.86
CA THR A 120 -5.62 -7.28 -8.49
C THR A 120 -4.59 -8.39 -8.42
N THR A 121 -3.42 -8.12 -7.87
CA THR A 121 -2.35 -9.09 -7.68
C THR A 121 -2.12 -9.41 -6.21
N HIS A 122 -1.99 -10.71 -5.92
CA HIS A 122 -1.60 -11.23 -4.62
C HIS A 122 -0.36 -12.11 -4.79
N GLY A 123 0.57 -12.09 -3.87
CA GLY A 123 1.82 -12.86 -4.02
C GLY A 123 2.90 -12.39 -3.06
N ILE A 124 2.49 -11.97 -1.89
CA ILE A 124 3.36 -11.48 -0.83
C ILE A 124 4.30 -10.38 -1.39
N CYS A 125 5.60 -10.49 -1.20
CA CYS A 125 6.56 -9.44 -1.59
C CYS A 125 6.66 -9.19 -3.11
N SER A 126 6.21 -10.12 -3.95
CA SER A 126 6.29 -9.98 -5.41
C SER A 126 5.08 -9.31 -6.06
N CYS A 127 3.96 -9.17 -5.34
CA CYS A 127 2.70 -8.70 -5.91
C CYS A 127 2.80 -7.30 -6.51
N ALA A 128 3.51 -6.37 -5.86
CA ALA A 128 3.71 -5.01 -6.37
C ALA A 128 4.46 -4.98 -7.71
N MET A 129 5.50 -5.81 -7.85
CA MET A 129 6.26 -5.91 -9.10
C MET A 129 5.45 -6.57 -10.21
N MET A 130 4.57 -7.50 -9.87
CA MET A 130 3.65 -8.11 -10.85
C MET A 130 2.60 -7.12 -11.32
N ALA A 131 2.05 -6.30 -10.42
CA ALA A 131 1.14 -5.20 -10.76
C ALA A 131 1.81 -4.19 -11.69
N LEU A 132 3.04 -3.77 -11.38
CA LEU A 132 3.81 -2.85 -12.20
C LEU A 132 4.10 -3.45 -13.58
N LYS A 133 4.52 -4.72 -13.65
CA LYS A 133 4.78 -5.41 -14.92
C LYS A 133 3.54 -5.46 -15.80
N ALA A 134 2.37 -5.76 -15.23
CA ALA A 134 1.12 -5.79 -15.99
C ALA A 134 0.79 -4.42 -16.58
N ALA A 135 0.87 -3.36 -15.77
CA ALA A 135 0.63 -1.98 -16.23
C ALA A 135 1.61 -1.55 -17.33
N VAL A 136 2.91 -1.84 -17.16
CA VAL A 136 3.93 -1.57 -18.19
C VAL A 136 3.61 -2.29 -19.50
N ASN A 137 3.16 -3.55 -19.43
CA ASN A 137 2.81 -4.30 -20.62
C ASN A 137 1.58 -3.72 -21.33
N GLY A 138 0.52 -3.35 -20.59
CA GLY A 138 -0.67 -2.71 -21.17
C GLY A 138 -0.34 -1.42 -21.91
N VAL A 139 0.49 -0.57 -21.30
CA VAL A 139 0.95 0.68 -21.95
C VAL A 139 1.83 0.40 -23.17
N LYS A 140 2.77 -0.54 -23.08
CA LYS A 140 3.68 -0.89 -24.22
C LYS A 140 2.97 -1.53 -25.40
N LEU A 141 1.90 -2.28 -25.15
CA LEU A 141 1.06 -2.89 -26.18
C LEU A 141 0.10 -1.87 -26.82
N GLY A 142 -0.11 -0.73 -26.15
CA GLY A 142 -1.06 0.29 -26.61
C GLY A 142 -2.50 0.04 -26.18
N ASP A 143 -2.73 -0.92 -25.29
CA ASP A 143 -4.07 -1.22 -24.75
C ASP A 143 -4.58 -0.05 -23.91
N GLN A 144 -3.67 0.61 -23.18
CA GLN A 144 -3.97 1.75 -22.33
C GLN A 144 -2.90 2.84 -22.49
N SER A 145 -3.29 4.11 -22.41
CA SER A 145 -2.37 5.25 -22.44
C SER A 145 -1.87 5.63 -21.04
N GLN A 146 -2.71 5.43 -20.02
CA GLN A 146 -2.43 5.75 -18.61
C GLN A 146 -2.80 4.57 -17.73
N ALA A 147 -1.88 4.21 -16.84
CA ALA A 147 -2.10 3.18 -15.85
C ALA A 147 -1.70 3.68 -14.45
N LEU A 148 -2.54 3.41 -13.47
CA LEU A 148 -2.23 3.61 -12.05
C LEU A 148 -1.86 2.28 -11.42
N VAL A 149 -0.68 2.22 -10.81
CA VAL A 149 -0.24 1.06 -10.01
C VAL A 149 -0.25 1.43 -8.55
N VAL A 150 -0.98 0.67 -7.75
CA VAL A 150 -1.08 0.91 -6.31
C VAL A 150 -0.67 -0.34 -5.55
N SER A 151 0.19 -0.18 -4.55
CA SER A 151 0.56 -1.28 -3.64
C SER A 151 0.44 -0.81 -2.21
N SER A 152 -0.26 -1.57 -1.39
CA SER A 152 -0.45 -1.24 0.02
C SER A 152 -0.48 -2.49 0.89
N GLU A 153 0.10 -2.38 2.09
CA GLU A 153 0.17 -3.46 3.07
C GLU A 153 -0.17 -2.92 4.48
N LEU A 154 -0.99 -3.66 5.21
CA LEU A 154 -1.34 -3.37 6.59
C LEU A 154 -0.80 -4.46 7.52
N SER A 155 0.52 -4.63 7.54
CA SER A 155 1.20 -5.67 8.31
C SER A 155 1.03 -5.53 9.83
N SER A 156 0.83 -4.31 10.34
CA SER A 156 0.65 -4.06 11.78
C SER A 156 -0.53 -4.82 12.38
N ARG A 157 -1.56 -5.09 11.60
CA ARG A 157 -2.73 -5.88 11.99
C ARG A 157 -2.40 -7.33 12.35
N LEU A 158 -1.29 -7.85 11.82
CA LEU A 158 -0.82 -9.23 12.03
C LEU A 158 0.23 -9.34 13.16
N LEU A 159 0.72 -8.20 13.66
CA LEU A 159 1.80 -8.15 14.65
C LEU A 159 1.30 -8.04 16.11
N LYS A 160 0.05 -8.35 16.33
CA LYS A 160 -0.61 -8.33 17.66
C LYS A 160 -0.19 -9.53 18.50
#